data_009ce7a4a7ecf03ef2873d8a9ca91966
#
_entry.id   009ce7a4a7ecf03ef2873d8a9ca91966
#
_cell.length_a   1.000
_cell.length_b   1.000
_cell.length_c   1.000
_cell.angle_alpha   90.00
_cell.angle_beta   90.00
_cell.angle_gamma   90.00
#
_symmetry.space_group_name_H-M   'P 1'
#
loop_
_entity.id
_entity.type
_entity.pdbx_description
1 polymer ?
#
loop_
_entity_poly.entity_id
_entity_poly.type
_entity_poly.pdbx_seq_one_letter_code
_entity_poly.pdbx_strand_id
1 'polypeptide(L)'
;MTALDEAIAQLAQSDAALRASIAPLSPTQWTWKPDAATWSSAEIAEHLVLVERGILFRLRTAPADGLEKTEGKEQVLGQLTQRTVKFPAPARLVPTGKYPAPADFEIDMSTARAATTAWAQNPDTDLHKHVMPHPVFGELHGLQWLLMIAQHTLRHIAQIREAIAHPEYPAG
;
A
#
# COMPACT_ATOMS: atom_id res chain seq x y z
N MET A 1 -0.34 -20.14 -14.02
CA MET A 1 -0.03 -18.96 -13.20
C MET A 1 -0.29 -19.36 -11.76
N THR A 2 0.69 -19.26 -10.90
CA THR A 2 0.56 -19.61 -9.48
C THR A 2 -0.09 -18.47 -8.70
N ALA A 3 -0.59 -18.72 -7.49
CA ALA A 3 -1.10 -17.66 -6.61
C ALA A 3 -0.03 -16.59 -6.29
N LEU A 4 1.24 -16.99 -6.22
CA LEU A 4 2.36 -16.05 -6.08
C LEU A 4 2.51 -15.18 -7.33
N ASP A 5 2.46 -15.76 -8.53
CA ASP A 5 2.56 -14.99 -9.79
C ASP A 5 1.45 -13.93 -9.86
N GLU A 6 0.23 -14.29 -9.46
CA GLU A 6 -0.92 -13.37 -9.40
C GLU A 6 -0.72 -12.26 -8.39
N ALA A 7 -0.22 -12.55 -7.19
CA ALA A 7 0.06 -11.56 -6.16
C ALA A 7 1.17 -10.58 -6.62
N ILE A 8 2.24 -11.08 -7.23
CA ILE A 8 3.32 -10.26 -7.80
C ILE A 8 2.80 -9.38 -8.94
N ALA A 9 1.96 -9.93 -9.83
CA ALA A 9 1.34 -9.14 -10.90
C ALA A 9 0.47 -8.01 -10.34
N GLN A 10 -0.33 -8.25 -9.31
CA GLN A 10 -1.14 -7.23 -8.65
C GLN A 10 -0.30 -6.15 -7.96
N LEU A 11 0.82 -6.53 -7.32
CA LEU A 11 1.78 -5.57 -6.78
C LEU A 11 2.35 -4.66 -7.88
N ALA A 12 2.77 -5.23 -9.00
CA ALA A 12 3.31 -4.47 -10.13
C ALA A 12 2.25 -3.55 -10.76
N GLN A 13 1.03 -4.05 -10.96
CA GLN A 13 -0.08 -3.26 -11.51
C GLN A 13 -0.46 -2.09 -10.60
N SER A 14 -0.55 -2.31 -9.28
CA SER A 14 -0.86 -1.25 -8.32
C SER A 14 0.23 -0.19 -8.26
N ASP A 15 1.51 -0.57 -8.36
CA ASP A 15 2.64 0.36 -8.42
C ASP A 15 2.59 1.22 -9.70
N ALA A 16 2.39 0.59 -10.86
CA ALA A 16 2.25 1.29 -12.13
C ALA A 16 1.07 2.27 -12.13
N ALA A 17 -0.08 1.85 -11.56
CA ALA A 17 -1.26 2.72 -11.43
C ALA A 17 -1.02 3.90 -10.48
N LEU A 18 -0.27 3.71 -9.40
CA LEU A 18 0.11 4.80 -8.49
C LEU A 18 0.99 5.82 -9.20
N ARG A 19 2.05 5.38 -9.88
CA ARG A 19 2.94 6.26 -10.66
C ARG A 19 2.18 7.03 -11.72
N ALA A 20 1.30 6.37 -12.46
CA ALA A 20 0.46 7.05 -13.46
C ALA A 20 -0.48 8.10 -12.85
N SER A 21 -0.93 7.90 -11.61
CA SER A 21 -1.82 8.86 -10.94
C SER A 21 -1.09 10.11 -10.43
N ILE A 22 0.20 10.00 -10.10
CA ILE A 22 0.97 11.11 -9.52
C ILE A 22 1.86 11.82 -10.55
N ALA A 23 2.25 11.15 -11.63
CA ALA A 23 3.15 11.70 -12.65
C ALA A 23 2.71 13.06 -13.24
N PRO A 24 1.40 13.33 -13.47
CA PRO A 24 0.96 14.60 -14.02
C PRO A 24 0.85 15.73 -12.97
N LEU A 25 1.07 15.45 -11.68
CA LEU A 25 0.84 16.44 -10.62
C LEU A 25 1.95 17.48 -10.59
N SER A 26 1.56 18.76 -10.63
CA SER A 26 2.48 19.88 -10.37
C SER A 26 2.91 19.88 -8.89
N PRO A 27 4.00 20.58 -8.51
CA PRO A 27 4.42 20.70 -7.11
C PRO A 27 3.31 21.22 -6.18
N THR A 28 2.49 22.17 -6.66
CA THR A 28 1.35 22.68 -5.90
C THR A 28 0.28 21.60 -5.71
N GLN A 29 -0.05 20.85 -6.75
CA GLN A 29 -1.01 19.74 -6.69
C GLN A 29 -0.52 18.58 -5.81
N TRP A 30 0.77 18.31 -5.82
CA TRP A 30 1.40 17.25 -5.02
C TRP A 30 1.19 17.45 -3.52
N THR A 31 1.31 18.67 -3.04
CA THR A 31 1.21 19.02 -1.61
C THR A 31 -0.17 19.58 -1.22
N TRP A 32 -1.07 19.78 -2.18
CA TRP A 32 -2.38 20.34 -1.92
C TRP A 32 -3.28 19.43 -1.11
N LYS A 33 -4.06 20.02 -0.21
CA LYS A 33 -5.14 19.37 0.53
C LYS A 33 -6.24 20.37 0.87
N PRO A 34 -7.52 19.94 0.90
CA PRO A 34 -8.65 20.85 1.14
C PRO A 34 -8.68 21.40 2.57
N ASP A 35 -8.14 20.66 3.53
CA ASP A 35 -8.10 20.99 4.95
C ASP A 35 -6.96 20.29 5.68
N ALA A 36 -6.76 20.62 6.95
CA ALA A 36 -5.68 20.04 7.76
C ALA A 36 -5.90 18.55 8.13
N ALA A 37 -7.13 18.05 8.05
CA ALA A 37 -7.47 16.67 8.41
C ALA A 37 -7.38 15.71 7.21
N THR A 38 -7.32 16.27 6.00
CA THR A 38 -7.22 15.49 4.75
C THR A 38 -5.76 15.39 4.31
N TRP A 39 -5.33 14.24 3.89
CA TRP A 39 -3.98 14.04 3.38
C TRP A 39 -3.84 14.50 1.93
N SER A 40 -2.73 15.17 1.63
CA SER A 40 -2.27 15.47 0.28
C SER A 40 -1.80 14.20 -0.45
N SER A 41 -1.57 14.29 -1.75
CA SER A 41 -0.95 13.19 -2.52
C SER A 41 0.44 12.83 -1.99
N ALA A 42 1.22 13.80 -1.55
CA ALA A 42 2.52 13.60 -0.91
C ALA A 42 2.42 12.81 0.40
N GLU A 43 1.47 13.19 1.26
CA GLU A 43 1.22 12.50 2.53
C GLU A 43 0.70 11.07 2.31
N ILE A 44 -0.17 10.86 1.32
CA ILE A 44 -0.63 9.52 0.93
C ILE A 44 0.54 8.65 0.44
N ALA A 45 1.41 9.21 -0.39
CA ALA A 45 2.59 8.51 -0.90
C ALA A 45 3.54 8.10 0.22
N GLU A 46 3.81 8.99 1.18
CA GLU A 46 4.60 8.67 2.37
C GLU A 46 3.98 7.53 3.18
N HIS A 47 2.66 7.61 3.41
CA HIS A 47 1.93 6.55 4.12
C HIS A 47 2.08 5.19 3.43
N LEU A 48 2.00 5.12 2.11
CA LEU A 48 2.15 3.87 1.36
C LEU A 48 3.54 3.24 1.55
N VAL A 49 4.61 4.04 1.52
CA VAL A 49 5.98 3.55 1.79
C VAL A 49 6.11 3.05 3.23
N LEU A 50 5.59 3.81 4.21
CA LEU A 50 5.62 3.42 5.62
C LEU A 50 4.89 2.09 5.86
N VAL A 51 3.71 1.92 5.25
CA VAL A 51 2.91 0.70 5.37
C VAL A 51 3.63 -0.48 4.76
N GLU A 52 4.12 -0.38 3.52
CA GLU A 52 4.77 -1.50 2.83
C GLU A 52 6.06 -1.94 3.56
N ARG A 53 6.92 -0.99 3.95
CA ARG A 53 8.12 -1.28 4.74
C ARG A 53 7.79 -1.91 6.09
N GLY A 54 6.78 -1.40 6.77
CA GLY A 54 6.34 -1.93 8.06
C GLY A 54 5.78 -3.34 7.97
N ILE A 55 5.01 -3.66 6.93
CA ILE A 55 4.49 -5.00 6.66
C ILE A 55 5.65 -5.96 6.37
N LEU A 56 6.54 -5.61 5.44
CA LEU A 56 7.68 -6.46 5.08
C LEU A 56 8.58 -6.75 6.29
N PHE A 57 8.89 -5.73 7.08
CA PHE A 57 9.67 -5.91 8.31
C PHE A 57 9.03 -6.94 9.26
N ARG A 58 7.73 -6.80 9.50
CA ARG A 58 6.99 -7.71 10.38
C ARG A 58 6.89 -9.12 9.80
N LEU A 59 6.67 -9.27 8.50
CA LEU A 59 6.62 -10.58 7.83
C LEU A 59 7.96 -11.31 7.94
N ARG A 60 9.07 -10.60 7.75
CA ARG A 60 10.42 -11.16 7.88
C ARG A 60 10.78 -11.59 9.31
N THR A 61 10.18 -10.95 10.30
CA THR A 61 10.45 -11.22 11.72
C THR A 61 9.38 -12.12 12.36
N ALA A 62 8.26 -12.37 11.68
CA ALA A 62 7.24 -13.29 12.14
C ALA A 62 7.76 -14.73 12.14
N PRO A 63 7.39 -15.56 13.15
CA PRO A 63 7.65 -16.97 13.09
C PRO A 63 7.06 -17.59 11.80
N ALA A 64 7.81 -18.51 11.18
CA ALA A 64 7.36 -19.25 9.99
C ALA A 64 6.70 -20.58 10.39
N ASP A 65 5.86 -20.56 11.41
CA ASP A 65 5.17 -21.71 12.00
C ASP A 65 3.64 -21.55 12.03
N GLY A 66 3.14 -20.52 11.35
CA GLY A 66 1.71 -20.20 11.29
C GLY A 66 0.90 -21.37 10.72
N LEU A 67 -0.13 -21.78 11.45
CA LEU A 67 -1.10 -22.77 10.98
C LEU A 67 -2.06 -22.10 9.98
N GLU A 68 -2.44 -22.83 8.93
CA GLU A 68 -3.39 -22.41 7.87
C GLU A 68 -4.80 -22.15 8.42
N LYS A 69 -5.01 -21.01 9.07
CA LYS A 69 -6.35 -20.56 9.51
C LYS A 69 -6.87 -19.36 8.72
N THR A 70 -6.36 -19.17 7.52
CA THR A 70 -6.52 -17.89 6.80
C THR A 70 -7.24 -18.04 5.46
N GLU A 71 -7.86 -19.19 5.16
CA GLU A 71 -8.56 -19.44 3.90
C GLU A 71 -9.71 -18.45 3.62
N GLY A 72 -9.89 -18.09 2.35
CA GLY A 72 -11.06 -17.36 1.85
C GLY A 72 -11.06 -15.85 2.09
N LYS A 73 -9.93 -15.24 2.49
CA LYS A 73 -9.85 -13.81 2.75
C LYS A 73 -9.54 -12.97 1.50
N GLU A 74 -9.16 -13.60 0.40
CA GLU A 74 -8.77 -12.92 -0.85
C GLU A 74 -9.93 -12.06 -1.40
N GLN A 75 -11.15 -12.57 -1.35
CA GLN A 75 -12.33 -11.85 -1.80
C GLN A 75 -12.61 -10.59 -0.95
N VAL A 76 -12.46 -10.69 0.37
CA VAL A 76 -12.67 -9.56 1.28
C VAL A 76 -11.56 -8.51 1.10
N LEU A 77 -10.32 -8.94 0.86
CA LEU A 77 -9.21 -8.05 0.57
C LEU A 77 -9.44 -7.27 -0.74
N GLY A 78 -10.04 -7.90 -1.75
CA GLY A 78 -10.43 -7.23 -3.00
C GLY A 78 -11.44 -6.09 -2.82
N GLN A 79 -12.21 -6.07 -1.73
CA GLN A 79 -13.17 -5.00 -1.42
C GLN A 79 -12.53 -3.77 -0.74
N LEU A 80 -11.25 -3.81 -0.39
CA LEU A 80 -10.54 -2.68 0.25
C LEU A 80 -10.58 -1.40 -0.58
N THR A 81 -10.66 -1.51 -1.89
CA THR A 81 -10.72 -0.36 -2.81
C THR A 81 -12.02 0.44 -2.68
N GLN A 82 -13.08 -0.14 -2.14
CA GLN A 82 -14.42 0.47 -2.07
C GLN A 82 -14.55 1.59 -1.02
N ARG A 83 -13.56 2.06 -0.39
CA ARG A 83 -13.51 3.23 0.55
C ARG A 83 -14.82 3.60 1.30
N THR A 84 -15.74 2.66 1.46
CA THR A 84 -17.03 2.86 2.18
C THR A 84 -16.82 3.15 3.67
N VAL A 85 -15.74 2.65 4.24
CA VAL A 85 -15.34 2.89 5.63
C VAL A 85 -13.95 3.51 5.66
N LYS A 86 -13.80 4.61 6.43
CA LYS A 86 -12.51 5.25 6.69
C LYS A 86 -11.95 4.73 8.01
N PHE A 87 -10.72 4.28 8.01
CA PHE A 87 -9.99 3.85 9.21
C PHE A 87 -8.90 4.87 9.52
N PRO A 88 -8.76 5.34 10.77
CA PRO A 88 -7.64 6.18 11.16
C PRO A 88 -6.34 5.40 11.06
N ALA A 89 -5.29 6.02 10.55
CA ALA A 89 -3.98 5.42 10.52
C ALA A 89 -3.39 5.37 11.95
N PRO A 90 -2.76 4.26 12.34
CA PRO A 90 -1.96 4.23 13.57
C PRO A 90 -0.87 5.31 13.55
N ALA A 91 -0.54 5.87 14.72
CA ALA A 91 0.38 7.02 14.85
C ALA A 91 1.71 6.83 14.08
N ARG A 92 2.28 5.61 14.11
CA ARG A 92 3.53 5.27 13.38
C ARG A 92 3.42 5.29 11.85
N LEU A 93 2.21 5.35 11.31
CA LEU A 93 1.91 5.34 9.88
C LEU A 93 1.33 6.69 9.41
N VAL A 94 1.27 7.67 10.30
CA VAL A 94 0.86 9.04 9.95
C VAL A 94 2.04 9.71 9.24
N PRO A 95 1.80 10.30 8.05
CA PRO A 95 2.85 10.98 7.30
C PRO A 95 3.37 12.23 8.03
N THR A 96 4.61 12.58 7.75
CA THR A 96 5.33 13.71 8.35
C THR A 96 5.69 14.81 7.34
N GLY A 97 5.35 14.62 6.05
CA GLY A 97 5.70 15.54 4.97
C GLY A 97 7.10 15.28 4.39
N LYS A 98 7.52 14.03 4.38
CA LYS A 98 8.88 13.61 3.97
C LYS A 98 9.20 13.92 2.50
N TYR A 99 8.20 13.89 1.61
CA TYR A 99 8.40 13.96 0.18
C TYR A 99 7.95 15.31 -0.41
N PRO A 100 8.85 16.31 -0.55
CA PRO A 100 8.52 17.59 -1.16
C PRO A 100 8.23 17.48 -2.67
N ALA A 101 8.76 16.45 -3.33
CA ALA A 101 8.53 16.18 -4.75
C ALA A 101 8.26 14.69 -5.02
N PRO A 102 7.51 14.35 -6.10
CA PRO A 102 7.24 12.96 -6.47
C PRO A 102 8.52 12.12 -6.67
N ALA A 103 9.59 12.71 -7.20
CA ALA A 103 10.85 12.00 -7.45
C ALA A 103 11.47 11.39 -6.18
N ASP A 104 11.36 12.10 -5.04
CA ASP A 104 11.89 11.62 -3.76
C ASP A 104 11.11 10.39 -3.25
N PHE A 105 9.80 10.40 -3.44
CA PHE A 105 8.93 9.27 -3.16
C PHE A 105 9.25 8.06 -4.03
N GLU A 106 9.48 8.25 -5.34
CA GLU A 106 9.70 7.16 -6.29
C GLU A 106 10.91 6.30 -5.93
N ILE A 107 11.99 6.89 -5.43
CA ILE A 107 13.20 6.17 -4.98
C ILE A 107 12.84 5.23 -3.81
N ASP A 108 12.16 5.76 -2.81
CA ASP A 108 11.80 5.01 -1.60
C ASP A 108 10.75 3.92 -1.90
N MET A 109 9.77 4.21 -2.76
CA MET A 109 8.74 3.24 -3.15
C MET A 109 9.32 2.12 -4.01
N SER A 110 10.18 2.44 -4.98
CA SER A 110 10.88 1.43 -5.80
C SER A 110 11.70 0.49 -4.91
N THR A 111 12.43 1.04 -3.94
CA THR A 111 13.22 0.27 -2.99
C THR A 111 12.33 -0.64 -2.12
N ALA A 112 11.22 -0.12 -1.59
CA ALA A 112 10.29 -0.90 -0.79
C ALA A 112 9.67 -2.04 -1.61
N ARG A 113 9.16 -1.74 -2.80
CA ARG A 113 8.52 -2.72 -3.69
C ARG A 113 9.51 -3.80 -4.16
N ALA A 114 10.73 -3.43 -4.53
CA ALA A 114 11.78 -4.39 -4.88
C ALA A 114 12.11 -5.33 -3.72
N ALA A 115 12.20 -4.80 -2.50
CA ALA A 115 12.47 -5.62 -1.31
C ALA A 115 11.31 -6.57 -0.98
N THR A 116 10.05 -6.12 -1.13
CA THR A 116 8.84 -6.94 -0.94
C THR A 116 8.80 -8.08 -1.96
N THR A 117 9.03 -7.76 -3.24
CA THR A 117 9.03 -8.74 -4.33
C THR A 117 10.16 -9.77 -4.17
N ALA A 118 11.37 -9.32 -3.86
CA ALA A 118 12.52 -10.20 -3.65
C ALA A 118 12.31 -11.17 -2.48
N TRP A 119 11.70 -10.68 -1.38
CA TRP A 119 11.36 -11.54 -0.25
C TRP A 119 10.31 -12.58 -0.62
N ALA A 120 9.26 -12.18 -1.33
CA ALA A 120 8.19 -13.07 -1.73
C ALA A 120 8.63 -14.14 -2.74
N GLN A 121 9.60 -13.83 -3.60
CA GLN A 121 10.14 -14.74 -4.61
C GLN A 121 11.32 -15.58 -4.11
N ASN A 122 11.78 -15.37 -2.88
CA ASN A 122 12.85 -16.19 -2.32
C ASN A 122 12.34 -17.64 -2.13
N PRO A 123 12.96 -18.65 -2.74
CA PRO A 123 12.53 -20.05 -2.67
C PRO A 123 12.52 -20.63 -1.25
N ASP A 124 13.29 -20.05 -0.34
CA ASP A 124 13.34 -20.44 1.06
C ASP A 124 12.19 -19.82 1.90
N THR A 125 11.37 -18.94 1.30
CA THR A 125 10.26 -18.28 1.98
C THR A 125 8.95 -19.05 1.74
N ASP A 126 8.45 -19.70 2.78
CA ASP A 126 7.10 -20.29 2.74
C ASP A 126 6.07 -19.22 3.17
N LEU A 127 5.48 -18.56 2.17
CA LEU A 127 4.52 -17.46 2.39
C LEU A 127 3.28 -17.89 3.19
N HIS A 128 2.88 -19.15 3.16
CA HIS A 128 1.74 -19.64 3.95
C HIS A 128 2.07 -19.77 5.43
N LYS A 129 3.33 -19.95 5.79
CA LYS A 129 3.78 -20.05 7.18
C LYS A 129 4.00 -18.72 7.86
N HIS A 130 4.29 -17.67 7.11
CA HIS A 130 4.44 -16.31 7.66
C HIS A 130 3.08 -15.69 7.92
N VAL A 131 2.50 -15.91 9.07
CA VAL A 131 1.17 -15.42 9.47
C VAL A 131 1.30 -14.25 10.44
N MET A 132 0.56 -13.18 10.16
CA MET A 132 0.49 -11.98 11.00
C MET A 132 -0.95 -11.49 11.16
N PRO A 133 -1.33 -10.96 12.34
CA PRO A 133 -2.64 -10.35 12.52
C PRO A 133 -2.74 -8.99 11.81
N HIS A 134 -3.86 -8.80 11.10
CA HIS A 134 -4.34 -7.52 10.60
C HIS A 134 -5.48 -7.02 11.51
N PRO A 135 -5.52 -5.73 11.90
CA PRO A 135 -6.49 -5.23 12.87
C PRO A 135 -7.96 -5.38 12.45
N VAL A 136 -8.24 -5.48 11.15
CA VAL A 136 -9.60 -5.61 10.61
C VAL A 136 -9.88 -7.03 10.10
N PHE A 137 -8.91 -7.68 9.47
CA PHE A 137 -9.10 -8.97 8.79
C PHE A 137 -8.66 -10.17 9.61
N GLY A 138 -8.14 -9.96 10.83
CA GLY A 138 -7.54 -11.03 11.63
C GLY A 138 -6.25 -11.56 11.00
N GLU A 139 -5.93 -12.83 11.21
CA GLU A 139 -4.68 -13.41 10.70
C GLU A 139 -4.67 -13.51 9.17
N LEU A 140 -3.58 -13.06 8.56
CA LEU A 140 -3.30 -13.15 7.14
C LEU A 140 -1.93 -13.80 6.94
N HIS A 141 -1.83 -14.75 6.00
CA HIS A 141 -0.55 -15.30 5.58
C HIS A 141 0.15 -14.41 4.53
N GLY A 142 1.41 -14.68 4.25
CA GLY A 142 2.26 -13.84 3.39
C GLY A 142 1.65 -13.48 2.03
N LEU A 143 1.05 -14.45 1.30
CA LEU A 143 0.37 -14.16 0.03
C LEU A 143 -0.79 -13.17 0.21
N GLN A 144 -1.60 -13.33 1.26
CA GLN A 144 -2.71 -12.40 1.55
C GLN A 144 -2.19 -11.01 1.94
N TRP A 145 -1.04 -10.92 2.59
CA TRP A 145 -0.40 -9.64 2.86
C TRP A 145 0.12 -8.97 1.58
N LEU A 146 0.64 -9.71 0.59
CA LEU A 146 1.00 -9.14 -0.72
C LEU A 146 -0.24 -8.57 -1.43
N LEU A 147 -1.35 -9.32 -1.43
CA LEU A 147 -2.63 -8.83 -1.97
C LEU A 147 -3.13 -7.60 -1.22
N MET A 148 -3.02 -7.61 0.12
CA MET A 148 -3.40 -6.45 0.95
C MET A 148 -2.57 -5.20 0.59
N ILE A 149 -1.26 -5.32 0.38
CA ILE A 149 -0.40 -4.21 -0.06
C ILE A 149 -0.90 -3.65 -1.40
N ALA A 150 -1.18 -4.51 -2.38
CA ALA A 150 -1.67 -4.09 -3.68
C ALA A 150 -3.02 -3.37 -3.59
N GLN A 151 -3.99 -3.97 -2.89
CA GLN A 151 -5.33 -3.39 -2.72
C GLN A 151 -5.31 -2.10 -1.89
N HIS A 152 -4.44 -2.01 -0.89
CA HIS A 152 -4.23 -0.81 -0.10
C HIS A 152 -3.68 0.34 -0.96
N THR A 153 -2.76 0.05 -1.87
CA THR A 153 -2.25 1.02 -2.85
C THR A 153 -3.40 1.53 -3.74
N LEU A 154 -4.22 0.64 -4.29
CA LEU A 154 -5.37 1.01 -5.13
C LEU A 154 -6.41 1.84 -4.36
N ARG A 155 -6.64 1.51 -3.08
CA ARG A 155 -7.50 2.29 -2.19
C ARG A 155 -7.02 3.75 -2.05
N HIS A 156 -5.73 3.94 -1.92
CA HIS A 156 -5.14 5.27 -1.79
C HIS A 156 -5.05 6.03 -3.12
N ILE A 157 -4.93 5.33 -4.26
CA ILE A 157 -5.12 5.95 -5.58
C ILE A 157 -6.54 6.52 -5.70
N ALA A 158 -7.57 5.81 -5.23
CA ALA A 158 -8.92 6.34 -5.19
C ALA A 158 -9.02 7.61 -4.33
N GLN A 159 -8.29 7.68 -3.20
CA GLN A 159 -8.21 8.88 -2.36
C GLN A 159 -7.53 10.06 -3.08
N ILE A 160 -6.45 9.82 -3.82
CA ILE A 160 -5.80 10.85 -4.65
C ILE A 160 -6.79 11.39 -5.69
N ARG A 161 -7.55 10.51 -6.34
CA ARG A 161 -8.58 10.92 -7.33
C ARG A 161 -9.71 11.73 -6.69
N GLU A 162 -10.12 11.39 -5.47
CA GLU A 162 -11.09 12.21 -4.71
C GLU A 162 -10.56 13.63 -4.47
N ALA A 163 -9.27 13.76 -4.11
CA ALA A 163 -8.65 15.08 -3.93
C ALA A 163 -8.58 15.87 -5.24
N ILE A 164 -8.20 15.23 -6.35
CA ILE A 164 -8.13 15.85 -7.69
C ILE A 164 -9.51 16.34 -8.16
N ALA A 165 -10.58 15.62 -7.80
CA ALA A 165 -11.96 15.99 -8.15
C ALA A 165 -12.55 17.10 -7.26
N HIS A 166 -11.82 17.58 -6.25
CA HIS A 166 -12.31 18.62 -5.37
C HIS A 166 -12.47 19.96 -6.10
N PRO A 167 -13.57 20.75 -5.88
CA PRO A 167 -13.81 22.01 -6.59
C PRO A 167 -12.67 23.05 -6.43
N GLU A 168 -11.96 23.02 -5.30
CA GLU A 168 -10.86 23.94 -5.01
C GLU A 168 -9.48 23.36 -5.37
N TYR A 169 -9.44 22.22 -6.09
CA TYR A 169 -8.15 21.65 -6.51
C TYR A 169 -7.43 22.58 -7.45
N PRO A 170 -6.13 22.89 -7.24
CA PRO A 170 -5.42 23.88 -8.03
C PRO A 170 -5.30 23.44 -9.50
N ALA A 171 -5.42 24.40 -10.41
CA ALA A 171 -5.07 24.17 -11.82
C ALA A 171 -3.59 23.77 -11.92
N GLY A 172 -3.26 22.92 -12.91
CA GLY A 172 -1.91 22.44 -13.18
C GLY A 172 -1.00 23.54 -13.75
#